data_997101cf7dd32a2a828470f6d5ba2746
#
_entry.id   997101cf7dd32a2a828470f6d5ba2746
#
_cell.length_a   1.000
_cell.length_b   1.000
_cell.length_c   1.000
_cell.angle_alpha   90.00
_cell.angle_beta   90.00
_cell.angle_gamma   90.00
#
_symmetry.space_group_name_H-M   'P 1'
#
loop_
_entity.id
_entity.type
_entity.pdbx_description
1 polymer ?
#
loop_
_entity_poly.entity_id
_entity_poly.type
_entity_poly.pdbx_seq_one_letter_code
_entity_poly.pdbx_strand_id
1 'polypeptide(L)'
;MEQKQQSFSTIGYIAAALGMCIGTGNVWRFPRICAANGGGAFILAWTIAMLIFAVPLLSAEMAIGKKTRLGTVGSFRDMGGKKYTWMGFFVAAVCFFLMSYYCVLQGYCMKYAVNSLTSFQSNMSTETTSAMWTAFTDSPAQVIIFHAIGFAAACFIVYKLSLIHISEPTRQEAI
;
A
#
# COMPACT_ATOMS: atom_id res chain seq x y z
N MET A 1 -1.06 2.64 -38.75
CA MET A 1 -0.26 3.36 -37.73
C MET A 1 0.04 2.34 -36.64
N GLU A 2 1.28 1.85 -36.59
CA GLU A 2 1.72 0.96 -35.52
C GLU A 2 1.74 1.74 -34.20
N GLN A 3 0.82 1.44 -33.32
CA GLN A 3 0.86 1.96 -31.95
C GLN A 3 2.01 1.25 -31.22
N LYS A 4 3.05 2.03 -30.95
CA LYS A 4 4.21 1.61 -30.19
C LYS A 4 3.74 1.23 -28.78
N GLN A 5 3.68 -0.05 -28.49
CA GLN A 5 3.42 -0.58 -27.15
C GLN A 5 4.49 0.01 -26.18
N GLN A 6 4.09 0.94 -25.33
CA GLN A 6 4.96 1.46 -24.29
C GLN A 6 5.01 0.41 -23.16
N SER A 7 5.98 -0.48 -23.24
CA SER A 7 6.29 -1.39 -22.15
C SER A 7 7.13 -0.63 -21.11
N PHE A 8 6.83 -0.81 -19.84
CA PHE A 8 7.71 -0.38 -18.77
C PHE A 8 9.11 -0.97 -18.99
N SER A 9 10.15 -0.16 -18.79
CA SER A 9 11.50 -0.72 -18.68
C SER A 9 11.53 -1.69 -17.49
N THR A 10 12.36 -2.72 -17.55
CA THR A 10 12.49 -3.69 -16.45
C THR A 10 12.73 -3.01 -15.10
N ILE A 11 13.53 -1.94 -15.09
CA ILE A 11 13.80 -1.14 -13.88
C ILE A 11 12.52 -0.42 -13.42
N GLY A 12 11.75 0.17 -14.35
CA GLY A 12 10.49 0.84 -14.03
C GLY A 12 9.45 -0.13 -13.45
N TYR A 13 9.36 -1.34 -13.99
CA TYR A 13 8.49 -2.38 -13.46
C TYR A 13 8.89 -2.82 -12.05
N ILE A 14 10.19 -3.06 -11.83
CA ILE A 14 10.72 -3.43 -10.50
C ILE A 14 10.48 -2.30 -9.49
N ALA A 15 10.73 -1.05 -9.88
CA ALA A 15 10.51 0.10 -9.01
C ALA A 15 9.02 0.27 -8.64
N ALA A 16 8.11 0.09 -9.60
CA ALA A 16 6.68 0.12 -9.35
C ALA A 16 6.23 -1.02 -8.43
N ALA A 17 6.71 -2.24 -8.67
CA ALA A 17 6.41 -3.40 -7.82
C ALA A 17 6.94 -3.21 -6.39
N LEU A 18 8.17 -2.72 -6.22
CA LEU A 18 8.74 -2.39 -4.91
C LEU A 18 7.93 -1.29 -4.21
N GLY A 19 7.53 -0.23 -4.94
CA GLY A 19 6.69 0.83 -4.40
C GLY A 19 5.34 0.34 -3.88
N MET A 20 4.72 -0.61 -4.56
CA MET A 20 3.47 -1.23 -4.11
C MET A 20 3.67 -2.15 -2.89
N CYS A 21 4.85 -2.76 -2.72
CA CYS A 21 5.17 -3.61 -1.58
C CYS A 21 5.48 -2.81 -0.31
N ILE A 22 5.91 -1.55 -0.43
CA ILE A 22 6.26 -0.69 0.71
C ILE A 22 4.98 0.01 1.20
N GLY A 23 4.38 -0.55 2.24
CA GLY A 23 3.23 0.04 2.91
C GLY A 23 3.58 0.60 4.29
N THR A 24 2.67 1.34 4.88
CA THR A 24 2.79 1.85 6.27
C THR A 24 2.99 0.73 7.28
N GLY A 25 2.50 -0.48 6.98
CA GLY A 25 2.74 -1.67 7.78
C GLY A 25 4.23 -1.98 7.95
N ASN A 26 5.01 -1.81 6.89
CA ASN A 26 6.45 -2.11 6.89
C ASN A 26 7.23 -1.10 7.73
N VAL A 27 6.82 0.16 7.70
CA VAL A 27 7.51 1.26 8.39
C VAL A 27 7.05 1.40 9.84
N TRP A 28 5.75 1.21 10.09
CA TRP A 28 5.13 1.47 11.40
C TRP A 28 4.93 0.21 12.23
N ARG A 29 4.21 -0.77 11.67
CA ARG A 29 3.74 -1.92 12.45
C ARG A 29 4.82 -3.00 12.61
N PHE A 30 5.53 -3.30 11.55
CA PHE A 30 6.51 -4.39 11.54
C PHE A 30 7.66 -4.17 12.53
N PRO A 31 8.35 -3.00 12.56
CA PRO A 31 9.43 -2.76 13.53
C PRO A 31 8.95 -2.84 14.98
N ARG A 32 7.76 -2.32 15.26
CA ARG A 32 7.17 -2.36 16.61
C ARG A 32 6.87 -3.79 17.06
N ILE A 33 6.28 -4.61 16.20
CA ILE A 33 6.00 -6.02 16.51
C ILE A 33 7.28 -6.80 16.64
N CYS A 34 8.26 -6.57 15.78
CA CYS A 34 9.57 -7.19 15.84
C CYS A 34 10.25 -6.92 17.20
N ALA A 35 10.28 -5.66 17.62
CA ALA A 35 10.86 -5.27 18.90
C ALA A 35 10.12 -5.90 20.10
N ALA A 36 8.79 -5.99 20.04
CA ALA A 36 7.97 -6.56 21.11
C ALA A 36 8.07 -8.09 21.23
N ASN A 37 8.48 -8.78 20.16
CA ASN A 37 8.50 -10.25 20.07
C ASN A 37 9.92 -10.85 19.95
N GLY A 38 10.90 -10.24 20.58
CA GLY A 38 12.25 -10.80 20.67
C GLY A 38 13.17 -10.47 19.50
N GLY A 39 12.85 -9.46 18.69
CA GLY A 39 13.76 -8.91 17.67
C GLY A 39 14.25 -9.95 16.66
N GLY A 40 15.48 -10.44 16.84
CA GLY A 40 16.09 -11.40 15.91
C GLY A 40 15.35 -12.73 15.77
N ALA A 41 14.81 -13.28 16.87
CA ALA A 41 14.02 -14.51 16.83
C ALA A 41 12.75 -14.34 16.01
N PHE A 42 12.09 -13.19 16.14
CA PHE A 42 10.92 -12.85 15.32
C PHE A 42 11.29 -12.75 13.83
N ILE A 43 12.41 -12.09 13.50
CA ILE A 43 12.85 -11.96 12.10
C ILE A 43 13.14 -13.33 11.48
N LEU A 44 13.78 -14.25 12.24
CA LEU A 44 14.05 -15.59 11.76
C LEU A 44 12.74 -16.36 11.46
N ALA A 45 11.82 -16.38 12.41
CA ALA A 45 10.51 -17.04 12.25
C ALA A 45 9.71 -16.42 11.10
N TRP A 46 9.72 -15.10 10.99
CA TRP A 46 9.07 -14.37 9.91
C TRP A 46 9.68 -14.73 8.54
N THR A 47 11.00 -14.78 8.43
CA THR A 47 11.67 -15.14 7.18
C THR A 47 11.29 -16.55 6.73
N ILE A 48 11.27 -17.52 7.66
CA ILE A 48 10.85 -18.89 7.35
C ILE A 48 9.39 -18.92 6.88
N ALA A 49 8.51 -18.20 7.58
CA ALA A 49 7.11 -18.10 7.20
C ALA A 49 6.92 -17.44 5.82
N MET A 50 7.68 -16.40 5.50
CA MET A 50 7.66 -15.76 4.20
C MET A 50 8.06 -16.72 3.08
N LEU A 51 9.11 -17.52 3.27
CA LEU A 51 9.55 -18.49 2.26
C LEU A 51 8.52 -19.59 2.04
N ILE A 52 7.89 -20.09 3.12
CA ILE A 52 6.94 -21.21 3.06
C ILE A 52 5.57 -20.76 2.53
N PHE A 53 5.09 -19.60 2.95
CA PHE A 53 3.71 -19.17 2.66
C PHE A 53 3.64 -18.04 1.62
N ALA A 54 4.42 -16.99 1.78
CA ALA A 54 4.25 -15.79 0.95
C ALA A 54 4.75 -16.01 -0.48
N VAL A 55 5.87 -16.69 -0.68
CA VAL A 55 6.42 -16.94 -2.03
C VAL A 55 5.48 -17.80 -2.87
N PRO A 56 4.96 -18.96 -2.39
CA PRO A 56 3.99 -19.75 -3.16
C PRO A 56 2.67 -19.01 -3.42
N LEU A 57 2.15 -18.27 -2.41
CA LEU A 57 0.92 -17.49 -2.56
C LEU A 57 1.07 -16.40 -3.61
N LEU A 58 2.14 -15.63 -3.55
CA LEU A 58 2.44 -14.57 -4.53
C LEU A 58 2.59 -15.15 -5.94
N SER A 59 3.29 -16.27 -6.05
CA SER A 59 3.47 -16.96 -7.34
C SER A 59 2.14 -17.43 -7.93
N ALA A 60 1.24 -17.95 -7.08
CA ALA A 60 -0.10 -18.33 -7.49
C ALA A 60 -0.94 -17.13 -7.93
N GLU A 61 -0.89 -16.02 -7.19
CA GLU A 61 -1.58 -14.77 -7.52
C GLU A 61 -1.11 -14.21 -8.86
N MET A 62 0.20 -14.15 -9.07
CA MET A 62 0.77 -13.71 -10.35
C MET A 62 0.38 -14.63 -11.53
N ALA A 63 0.35 -15.94 -11.30
CA ALA A 63 -0.07 -16.91 -12.32
C ALA A 63 -1.55 -16.73 -12.70
N ILE A 64 -2.41 -16.50 -11.71
CA ILE A 64 -3.83 -16.20 -11.92
C ILE A 64 -4.00 -14.89 -12.71
N GLY A 65 -3.33 -13.83 -12.28
CA GLY A 65 -3.37 -12.54 -12.95
C GLY A 65 -2.92 -12.62 -14.41
N LYS A 66 -1.81 -13.33 -14.67
CA LYS A 66 -1.28 -13.55 -16.03
C LYS A 66 -2.23 -14.38 -16.91
N LYS A 67 -2.89 -15.38 -16.31
CA LYS A 67 -3.81 -16.26 -17.05
C LYS A 67 -5.12 -15.58 -17.40
N THR A 68 -5.73 -14.89 -16.41
CA THR A 68 -7.07 -14.33 -16.59
C THR A 68 -7.05 -12.94 -17.21
N ARG A 69 -6.00 -12.15 -16.97
CA ARG A 69 -5.90 -10.73 -17.36
C ARG A 69 -7.11 -9.89 -16.95
N LEU A 70 -7.83 -10.34 -15.93
CA LEU A 70 -9.00 -9.72 -15.37
C LEU A 70 -8.67 -9.21 -13.96
N GLY A 71 -9.38 -8.18 -13.51
CA GLY A 71 -9.31 -7.77 -12.10
C GLY A 71 -9.80 -8.87 -11.16
N THR A 72 -9.63 -8.67 -9.86
CA THR A 72 -9.91 -9.69 -8.83
C THR A 72 -11.28 -10.36 -8.99
N VAL A 73 -12.34 -9.57 -9.18
CA VAL A 73 -13.71 -10.09 -9.35
C VAL A 73 -13.84 -10.94 -10.61
N GLY A 74 -13.24 -10.46 -11.72
CA GLY A 74 -13.23 -11.17 -13.01
C GLY A 74 -12.48 -12.49 -12.92
N SER A 75 -11.34 -12.52 -12.23
CA SER A 75 -10.53 -13.73 -12.06
C SER A 75 -11.26 -14.83 -11.30
N PHE A 76 -11.96 -14.48 -10.20
CA PHE A 76 -12.78 -15.46 -9.47
C PHE A 76 -13.94 -15.99 -10.30
N ARG A 77 -14.56 -15.14 -11.14
CA ARG A 77 -15.62 -15.54 -12.03
C ARG A 77 -15.14 -16.48 -13.16
N ASP A 78 -13.98 -16.17 -13.73
CA ASP A 78 -13.40 -16.93 -14.85
C ASP A 78 -12.92 -18.32 -14.41
N MET A 79 -12.18 -18.37 -13.29
CA MET A 79 -11.61 -19.62 -12.80
C MET A 79 -12.57 -20.49 -12.00
N GLY A 80 -13.45 -19.89 -11.20
CA GLY A 80 -14.36 -20.60 -10.30
C GLY A 80 -15.80 -20.65 -10.78
N GLY A 81 -16.13 -19.90 -11.83
CA GLY A 81 -17.51 -19.74 -12.32
C GLY A 81 -18.31 -18.69 -11.54
N LYS A 82 -19.52 -18.39 -12.04
CA LYS A 82 -20.38 -17.34 -11.51
C LYS A 82 -20.67 -17.46 -10.01
N LYS A 83 -20.72 -18.69 -9.49
CA LYS A 83 -20.97 -18.96 -8.07
C LYS A 83 -19.91 -18.34 -7.14
N TYR A 84 -18.67 -18.21 -7.58
CA TYR A 84 -17.55 -17.70 -6.76
C TYR A 84 -17.24 -16.22 -6.99
N THR A 85 -18.00 -15.51 -7.82
CA THR A 85 -17.82 -14.08 -8.10
C THR A 85 -17.89 -13.24 -6.81
N TRP A 86 -18.70 -13.63 -5.82
CA TRP A 86 -18.84 -12.93 -4.54
C TRP A 86 -17.52 -12.90 -3.74
N MET A 87 -16.66 -13.94 -3.87
CA MET A 87 -15.34 -13.95 -3.22
C MET A 87 -14.45 -12.85 -3.74
N GLY A 88 -14.45 -12.63 -5.06
CA GLY A 88 -13.73 -11.53 -5.67
C GLY A 88 -14.26 -10.16 -5.22
N PHE A 89 -15.58 -10.03 -5.10
CA PHE A 89 -16.19 -8.82 -4.56
C PHE A 89 -15.82 -8.60 -3.08
N PHE A 90 -15.80 -9.65 -2.27
CA PHE A 90 -15.37 -9.57 -0.87
C PHE A 90 -13.93 -9.06 -0.76
N VAL A 91 -13.00 -9.58 -1.57
CA VAL A 91 -11.61 -9.09 -1.60
C VAL A 91 -11.55 -7.62 -2.01
N ALA A 92 -12.32 -7.21 -3.03
CA ALA A 92 -12.38 -5.80 -3.44
C ALA A 92 -12.92 -4.90 -2.33
N ALA A 93 -13.94 -5.35 -1.58
CA ALA A 93 -14.48 -4.62 -0.43
C ALA A 93 -13.45 -4.49 0.69
N VAL A 94 -12.70 -5.54 0.99
CA VAL A 94 -11.59 -5.49 1.96
C VAL A 94 -10.54 -4.46 1.55
N CYS A 95 -10.15 -4.44 0.27
CA CYS A 95 -9.22 -3.43 -0.25
C CYS A 95 -9.76 -2.00 -0.09
N PHE A 96 -11.06 -1.79 -0.31
CA PHE A 96 -11.69 -0.49 -0.11
C PHE A 96 -11.62 -0.03 1.36
N PHE A 97 -11.93 -0.91 2.31
CA PHE A 97 -11.81 -0.59 3.74
C PHE A 97 -10.37 -0.36 4.18
N LEU A 98 -9.42 -1.15 3.64
CA LEU A 98 -7.99 -0.92 3.86
C LEU A 98 -7.56 0.46 3.35
N MET A 99 -7.99 0.84 2.15
CA MET A 99 -7.70 2.17 1.60
C MET A 99 -8.19 3.28 2.53
N SER A 100 -9.41 3.17 3.05
CA SER A 100 -9.97 4.15 4.00
C SER A 100 -9.10 4.28 5.27
N TYR A 101 -8.65 3.16 5.82
CA TYR A 101 -7.74 3.15 6.97
C TYR A 101 -6.37 3.77 6.63
N TYR A 102 -5.80 3.44 5.48
CA TYR A 102 -4.52 4.00 5.05
C TYR A 102 -4.57 5.50 4.80
N CYS A 103 -5.69 6.03 4.34
CA CYS A 103 -5.88 7.47 4.20
C CYS A 103 -5.70 8.21 5.53
N VAL A 104 -6.19 7.66 6.64
CA VAL A 104 -5.99 8.25 7.98
C VAL A 104 -4.53 8.19 8.39
N LEU A 105 -3.88 7.03 8.23
CA LEU A 105 -2.45 6.87 8.54
C LEU A 105 -1.55 7.80 7.73
N GLN A 106 -1.90 8.06 6.48
CA GLN A 106 -1.17 9.00 5.63
C GLN A 106 -1.14 10.41 6.25
N GLY A 107 -2.25 10.88 6.80
CA GLY A 107 -2.31 12.16 7.52
C GLY A 107 -1.35 12.20 8.72
N TYR A 108 -1.29 11.10 9.49
CA TYR A 108 -0.34 10.98 10.60
C TYR A 108 1.12 11.01 10.11
N CYS A 109 1.44 10.26 9.07
CA CYS A 109 2.77 10.27 8.49
C CYS A 109 3.19 11.67 8.01
N MET A 110 2.28 12.41 7.37
CA MET A 110 2.51 13.79 6.93
C MET A 110 2.83 14.72 8.11
N LYS A 111 2.04 14.64 9.19
CA LYS A 111 2.30 15.43 10.41
C LYS A 111 3.69 15.15 10.99
N TYR A 112 4.04 13.88 11.13
CA TYR A 112 5.33 13.49 11.69
C TYR A 112 6.51 13.79 10.75
N ALA A 113 6.31 13.74 9.44
CA ALA A 113 7.31 14.20 8.48
C ALA A 113 7.60 15.69 8.65
N VAL A 114 6.56 16.53 8.79
CA VAL A 114 6.73 17.97 9.06
C VAL A 114 7.42 18.19 10.42
N ASN A 115 6.99 17.48 11.45
CA ASN A 115 7.63 17.58 12.77
C ASN A 115 9.11 17.18 12.74
N SER A 116 9.47 16.16 11.98
CA SER A 116 10.86 15.72 11.84
C SER A 116 11.75 16.78 11.19
N LEU A 117 11.18 17.57 10.29
CA LEU A 117 11.92 18.64 9.61
C LEU A 117 12.01 19.92 10.44
N THR A 118 11.00 20.19 11.27
CA THR A 118 10.88 21.47 11.98
C THR A 118 11.30 21.41 13.44
N SER A 119 11.13 20.26 14.09
CA SER A 119 11.22 20.12 15.56
C SER A 119 12.01 18.87 15.98
N PHE A 120 12.85 18.32 15.11
CA PHE A 120 13.65 17.14 15.45
C PHE A 120 14.66 17.49 16.54
N GLN A 121 14.43 16.96 17.73
CA GLN A 121 15.39 17.03 18.85
C GLN A 121 16.04 15.66 19.00
N SER A 122 17.35 15.62 19.02
CA SER A 122 18.14 14.39 19.16
C SER A 122 17.92 13.61 20.46
N ASN A 123 17.30 14.23 21.46
CA ASN A 123 17.06 13.67 22.80
C ASN A 123 15.56 13.67 23.15
N MET A 124 14.71 13.14 22.29
CA MET A 124 13.28 12.98 22.62
C MET A 124 13.08 11.86 23.65
N SER A 125 12.51 12.20 24.80
CA SER A 125 12.05 11.22 25.78
C SER A 125 10.75 10.56 25.32
N THR A 126 10.45 9.39 25.86
CA THR A 126 9.17 8.69 25.61
C THR A 126 7.97 9.55 26.01
N GLU A 127 8.11 10.31 27.10
CA GLU A 127 7.06 11.23 27.60
C GLU A 127 6.78 12.35 26.60
N THR A 128 7.82 12.99 26.06
CA THR A 128 7.69 14.05 25.05
C THR A 128 7.01 13.51 23.79
N THR A 129 7.40 12.32 23.34
CA THR A 129 6.82 11.70 22.15
C THR A 129 5.35 11.34 22.36
N SER A 130 5.00 10.82 23.53
CA SER A 130 3.61 10.52 23.91
C SER A 130 2.75 11.78 24.01
N ALA A 131 3.29 12.85 24.61
CA ALA A 131 2.58 14.13 24.68
C ALA A 131 2.33 14.74 23.31
N MET A 132 3.30 14.67 22.39
CA MET A 132 3.13 15.13 21.01
C MET A 132 2.07 14.32 20.26
N TRP A 133 2.01 13.01 20.48
CA TRP A 133 0.99 12.14 19.90
C TRP A 133 -0.41 12.53 20.40
N THR A 134 -0.58 12.62 21.71
CA THR A 134 -1.86 13.00 22.34
C THR A 134 -2.30 14.39 21.90
N ALA A 135 -1.42 15.37 21.93
CA ALA A 135 -1.75 16.73 21.48
C ALA A 135 -2.20 16.80 20.00
N PHE A 136 -1.67 15.95 19.16
CA PHE A 136 -2.10 15.86 17.75
C PHE A 136 -3.44 15.13 17.61
N THR A 137 -3.59 13.97 18.25
CA THR A 137 -4.81 13.16 18.14
C THR A 137 -6.02 13.80 18.79
N ASP A 138 -5.82 14.58 19.83
CA ASP A 138 -6.88 15.33 20.53
C ASP A 138 -7.27 16.63 19.81
N SER A 139 -6.58 16.97 18.72
CA SER A 139 -6.92 18.13 17.89
C SER A 139 -7.58 17.71 16.58
N PRO A 140 -8.92 17.62 16.50
CA PRO A 140 -9.62 17.20 15.28
C PRO A 140 -9.26 18.06 14.05
N ALA A 141 -9.06 19.37 14.26
CA ALA A 141 -8.71 20.29 13.18
C ALA A 141 -7.35 19.93 12.55
N GLN A 142 -6.32 19.63 13.35
CA GLN A 142 -5.02 19.24 12.82
C GLN A 142 -5.10 17.92 12.09
N VAL A 143 -5.80 16.92 12.65
CA VAL A 143 -5.98 15.62 12.03
C VAL A 143 -6.65 15.77 10.67
N ILE A 144 -7.73 16.54 10.57
CA ILE A 144 -8.47 16.76 9.32
C ILE A 144 -7.60 17.49 8.29
N ILE A 145 -6.86 18.52 8.69
CA ILE A 145 -6.01 19.30 7.78
C ILE A 145 -4.92 18.42 7.17
N PHE A 146 -4.17 17.69 7.99
CA PHE A 146 -3.11 16.83 7.49
C PHE A 146 -3.63 15.67 6.64
N HIS A 147 -4.80 15.14 7.00
CA HIS A 147 -5.50 14.14 6.19
C HIS A 147 -5.91 14.71 4.82
N ALA A 148 -6.52 15.88 4.79
CA ALA A 148 -6.94 16.54 3.55
C ALA A 148 -5.75 16.86 2.64
N ILE A 149 -4.63 17.34 3.19
CA ILE A 149 -3.40 17.61 2.44
C ILE A 149 -2.85 16.30 1.84
N GLY A 150 -2.75 15.25 2.64
CA GLY A 150 -2.28 13.94 2.18
C GLY A 150 -3.17 13.34 1.09
N PHE A 151 -4.48 13.44 1.27
CA PHE A 151 -5.45 12.98 0.28
C PHE A 151 -5.35 13.79 -1.03
N ALA A 152 -5.28 15.11 -0.94
CA ALA A 152 -5.11 15.98 -2.11
C ALA A 152 -3.81 15.68 -2.87
N ALA A 153 -2.71 15.45 -2.16
CA ALA A 153 -1.43 15.06 -2.75
C ALA A 153 -1.53 13.71 -3.48
N ALA A 154 -2.18 12.71 -2.87
CA ALA A 154 -2.41 11.41 -3.49
C ALA A 154 -3.29 11.53 -4.75
N CYS A 155 -4.39 12.27 -4.67
CA CYS A 155 -5.25 12.55 -5.82
C CYS A 155 -4.50 13.26 -6.95
N PHE A 156 -3.65 14.24 -6.63
CA PHE A 156 -2.85 14.95 -7.62
C PHE A 156 -1.85 14.00 -8.32
N ILE A 157 -1.17 13.15 -7.55
CA ILE A 157 -0.22 12.15 -8.10
C ILE A 157 -0.96 11.19 -9.02
N VAL A 158 -2.09 10.62 -8.57
CA VAL A 158 -2.88 9.67 -9.36
C VAL A 158 -3.42 10.35 -10.62
N TYR A 159 -3.91 11.58 -10.52
CA TYR A 159 -4.36 12.36 -11.67
C TYR A 159 -3.26 12.56 -12.71
N LYS A 160 -2.07 12.96 -12.28
CA LYS A 160 -0.92 13.12 -13.19
C LYS A 160 -0.45 11.79 -13.79
N LEU A 161 -0.35 10.75 -12.98
CA LEU A 161 0.06 9.41 -13.44
C LEU A 161 -1.01 8.77 -14.34
N SER A 162 -2.30 8.91 -14.00
CA SER A 162 -3.40 8.39 -14.81
C SER A 162 -3.47 9.02 -16.19
N LEU A 163 -3.17 10.31 -16.30
CA LEU A 163 -3.14 11.01 -17.59
C LEU A 163 -1.95 10.60 -18.46
N ILE A 164 -0.83 10.17 -17.85
CA ILE A 164 0.42 9.95 -18.57
C ILE A 164 0.72 8.47 -18.81
N HIS A 165 0.31 7.55 -17.89
CA HIS A 165 0.80 6.17 -17.90
C HIS A 165 -0.24 5.05 -17.69
N ILE A 166 -1.43 5.32 -17.19
CA ILE A 166 -2.40 4.28 -16.80
C ILE A 166 -3.55 4.13 -17.80
N SER A 167 -3.86 5.15 -18.56
CA SER A 167 -5.01 5.12 -19.48
C SER A 167 -4.77 4.35 -20.78
N GLU A 168 -3.54 4.11 -21.18
CA GLU A 168 -3.22 3.45 -22.44
C GLU A 168 -2.90 1.95 -22.34
N PRO A 169 -2.08 1.45 -21.40
CA PRO A 169 -1.76 0.02 -21.40
C PRO A 169 -2.92 -0.88 -20.99
N THR A 170 -3.70 -0.45 -20.00
CA THR A 170 -4.84 -1.25 -19.49
C THR A 170 -6.01 -1.32 -20.47
N ARG A 171 -6.14 -0.33 -21.34
CA ARG A 171 -7.20 -0.29 -22.34
C ARG A 171 -6.87 -1.18 -23.56
N GLN A 172 -5.60 -1.37 -23.86
CA GLN A 172 -5.14 -2.22 -24.97
C GLN A 172 -5.09 -3.70 -24.59
N GLU A 173 -4.94 -4.05 -23.32
CA GLU A 173 -5.01 -5.45 -22.86
C GLU A 173 -6.46 -5.95 -22.65
N ALA A 174 -7.44 -5.07 -22.74
CA ALA A 174 -8.86 -5.39 -22.57
C ALA A 174 -9.58 -5.64 -23.90
N ILE A 175 -8.90 -5.54 -25.04
CA ILE A 175 -9.35 -5.91 -26.38
C ILE A 175 -8.56 -7.13 -26.83
#